data_f49b99dbf836baf9145e7220cf621f9a
#
_entry.id   f49b99dbf836baf9145e7220cf621f9a
#
_cell.length_a   1.000
_cell.length_b   1.000
_cell.length_c   1.000
_cell.angle_alpha   90.00
_cell.angle_beta   90.00
_cell.angle_gamma   90.00
#
_symmetry.space_group_name_H-M   'P 1'
#
loop_
_entity.id
_entity.type
_entity.pdbx_description
1 polymer ?
#
loop_
_entity_poly.entity_id
_entity_poly.type
_entity_poly.pdbx_seq_one_letter_code
_entity_poly.pdbx_strand_id
1 'polypeptide(L)'
;MKHLSVSRLLCFFILFFYLIFLSNLSSAFAEQVAKKGNRVSIEYEGSLEDGTVFDNSKSHDKPFQFIVGSGQVIPGFDKAVIGMKLMEQKKITLQPTEAYGKINQKLTHKVLRSGLPPEPEPKPGMGLMMGGGPEGSTRRAMITEVTKKHIVIDMNHPLAGKSLTFKIKLIKISN
;
A
#
# COMPACT_ATOMS: atom_id res chain seq x y z
N MET A 1 58.91 8.63 50.31
CA MET A 1 57.74 9.33 49.78
C MET A 1 57.81 9.21 48.28
N LYS A 2 56.87 8.43 47.65
CA LYS A 2 56.92 8.12 46.20
C LYS A 2 56.23 9.27 45.45
N HIS A 3 57.00 10.03 44.69
CA HIS A 3 56.42 10.99 43.71
C HIS A 3 55.69 10.22 42.64
N LEU A 4 54.39 10.16 42.70
CA LEU A 4 53.59 9.73 41.55
C LEU A 4 53.81 10.76 40.42
N SER A 5 54.44 10.33 39.35
CA SER A 5 54.79 11.20 38.23
C SER A 5 53.52 11.85 37.66
N VAL A 6 53.54 13.17 37.59
CA VAL A 6 52.45 14.03 37.03
C VAL A 6 52.02 13.52 35.64
N SER A 7 52.93 12.88 34.88
CA SER A 7 52.64 12.29 33.58
C SER A 7 51.64 11.12 33.65
N ARG A 8 51.64 10.31 34.72
CA ARG A 8 50.71 9.20 34.89
C ARG A 8 49.29 9.71 35.20
N LEU A 9 49.21 10.76 35.98
CA LEU A 9 47.93 11.38 36.32
C LEU A 9 47.31 12.05 35.09
N LEU A 10 48.13 12.68 34.25
CA LEU A 10 47.68 13.31 33.02
C LEU A 10 47.17 12.26 31.98
N CYS A 11 47.86 11.12 31.88
CA CYS A 11 47.39 10.01 31.01
C CYS A 11 46.05 9.43 31.47
N PHE A 12 45.81 9.31 32.77
CA PHE A 12 44.52 8.83 33.30
C PHE A 12 43.38 9.82 32.99
N PHE A 13 43.63 11.14 33.09
CA PHE A 13 42.64 12.15 32.75
C PHE A 13 42.34 12.17 31.26
N ILE A 14 43.31 12.01 30.40
CA ILE A 14 43.12 11.97 28.96
C ILE A 14 42.33 10.71 28.57
N LEU A 15 42.68 9.56 29.16
CA LEU A 15 41.95 8.29 28.89
C LEU A 15 40.50 8.35 29.37
N PHE A 16 40.27 8.95 30.56
CA PHE A 16 38.94 9.11 31.11
C PHE A 16 38.08 10.08 30.29
N PHE A 17 38.64 11.19 29.81
CA PHE A 17 37.97 12.12 28.90
C PHE A 17 37.68 11.48 27.54
N TYR A 18 38.59 10.62 27.03
CA TYR A 18 38.40 9.90 25.78
C TYR A 18 37.27 8.85 25.89
N LEU A 19 37.18 8.15 27.04
CA LEU A 19 36.07 7.24 27.32
C LEU A 19 34.72 7.95 27.44
N ILE A 20 34.68 9.13 28.07
CA ILE A 20 33.45 9.93 28.16
C ILE A 20 33.06 10.50 26.78
N PHE A 21 34.04 10.85 25.96
CA PHE A 21 33.78 11.33 24.59
C PHE A 21 33.23 10.23 23.69
N LEU A 22 33.73 9.00 23.82
CA LEU A 22 33.22 7.83 23.10
C LEU A 22 31.79 7.43 23.51
N SER A 23 31.41 7.64 24.77
CA SER A 23 30.06 7.34 25.24
C SER A 23 28.98 8.32 24.73
N ASN A 24 29.38 9.52 24.30
CA ASN A 24 28.46 10.50 23.73
C ASN A 24 28.28 10.37 22.18
N LEU A 25 29.04 9.49 21.52
CA LEU A 25 28.86 9.23 20.08
C LEU A 25 27.72 8.28 19.76
N SER A 26 26.99 7.79 20.77
CA SER A 26 25.66 7.21 20.54
C SER A 26 24.67 8.33 20.22
N SER A 27 25.02 9.17 19.25
CA SER A 27 24.03 10.04 18.61
C SER A 27 22.92 9.15 18.11
N ALA A 28 21.81 9.17 18.83
CA ALA A 28 20.57 8.56 18.44
C ALA A 28 20.34 8.92 16.96
N PHE A 29 20.61 7.99 16.05
CA PHE A 29 19.92 7.98 14.77
C PHE A 29 18.46 7.85 15.16
N ALA A 30 17.78 8.97 15.26
CA ALA A 30 16.35 9.01 15.51
C ALA A 30 15.75 8.15 14.39
N GLU A 31 15.32 6.95 14.75
CA GLU A 31 14.80 5.98 13.81
C GLU A 31 13.60 6.61 13.10
N GLN A 32 13.78 6.92 11.82
CA GLN A 32 12.74 7.57 11.04
C GLN A 32 11.60 6.57 10.85
N VAL A 33 10.44 6.87 11.44
CA VAL A 33 9.21 6.09 11.31
C VAL A 33 8.14 6.88 10.55
N ALA A 34 7.39 6.19 9.72
CA ALA A 34 6.28 6.78 8.97
C ALA A 34 5.14 7.17 9.91
N LYS A 35 4.69 8.42 9.82
CA LYS A 35 3.59 8.99 10.60
C LYS A 35 2.51 9.54 9.67
N LYS A 36 1.29 9.66 10.17
CA LYS A 36 0.21 10.34 9.46
C LYS A 36 0.66 11.73 9.02
N GLY A 37 0.40 12.07 7.75
CA GLY A 37 0.82 13.31 7.11
C GLY A 37 2.16 13.24 6.38
N ASN A 38 3.03 12.26 6.68
CA ASN A 38 4.25 12.11 5.93
C ASN A 38 3.98 11.66 4.49
N ARG A 39 4.75 12.19 3.53
CA ARG A 39 4.84 11.65 2.18
C ARG A 39 5.83 10.49 2.20
N VAL A 40 5.39 9.33 1.76
CA VAL A 40 6.24 8.14 1.72
C VAL A 40 6.44 7.66 0.28
N SER A 41 7.59 7.02 0.04
CA SER A 41 7.84 6.23 -1.18
C SER A 41 8.00 4.79 -0.77
N ILE A 42 7.30 3.90 -1.45
CA ILE A 42 7.31 2.47 -1.15
C ILE A 42 7.54 1.64 -2.41
N GLU A 43 8.14 0.48 -2.21
CA GLU A 43 8.04 -0.66 -3.14
C GLU A 43 7.01 -1.64 -2.56
N TYR A 44 6.19 -2.23 -3.43
CA TYR A 44 5.22 -3.23 -3.01
C TYR A 44 4.97 -4.29 -4.07
N GLU A 45 4.45 -5.42 -3.61
CA GLU A 45 3.89 -6.48 -4.43
C GLU A 45 2.56 -6.90 -3.80
N GLY A 46 1.47 -6.84 -4.56
CA GLY A 46 0.15 -7.28 -4.17
C GLY A 46 -0.22 -8.60 -4.82
N SER A 47 -0.66 -9.58 -4.02
CA SER A 47 -1.06 -10.91 -4.49
C SER A 47 -2.39 -11.36 -3.88
N LEU A 48 -3.09 -12.22 -4.61
CA LEU A 48 -4.28 -12.94 -4.15
C LEU A 48 -3.88 -14.12 -3.24
N GLU A 49 -4.87 -14.80 -2.65
CA GLU A 49 -4.64 -15.99 -1.79
C GLU A 49 -3.99 -17.15 -2.54
N ASP A 50 -4.25 -17.29 -3.83
CA ASP A 50 -3.64 -18.30 -4.70
C ASP A 50 -2.21 -17.96 -5.15
N GLY A 51 -1.67 -16.82 -4.70
CA GLY A 51 -0.35 -16.32 -5.05
C GLY A 51 -0.30 -15.51 -6.35
N THR A 52 -1.41 -15.39 -7.08
CA THR A 52 -1.47 -14.57 -8.30
C THR A 52 -1.16 -13.11 -7.97
N VAL A 53 -0.09 -12.58 -8.55
CA VAL A 53 0.27 -11.16 -8.41
C VAL A 53 -0.66 -10.33 -9.28
N PHE A 54 -1.40 -9.40 -8.68
CA PHE A 54 -2.32 -8.51 -9.39
C PHE A 54 -1.73 -7.10 -9.62
N ASP A 55 -0.74 -6.70 -8.82
CA ASP A 55 -0.08 -5.42 -8.95
C ASP A 55 1.28 -5.41 -8.24
N ASN A 56 2.24 -4.60 -8.74
CA ASN A 56 3.52 -4.38 -8.08
C ASN A 56 4.14 -3.05 -8.52
N SER A 57 4.94 -2.44 -7.65
CA SER A 57 5.62 -1.17 -7.93
C SER A 57 6.71 -1.26 -8.99
N LYS A 58 7.24 -2.47 -9.29
CA LYS A 58 8.28 -2.66 -10.31
C LYS A 58 7.74 -2.56 -11.73
N SER A 59 6.41 -2.69 -11.90
CA SER A 59 5.72 -2.48 -13.18
C SER A 59 5.59 -1.00 -13.54
N HIS A 60 6.01 -0.11 -12.65
CA HIS A 60 5.97 1.34 -12.81
C HIS A 60 7.39 1.91 -12.76
N ASP A 61 7.67 2.95 -13.55
CA ASP A 61 9.01 3.55 -13.66
C ASP A 61 9.53 4.18 -12.36
N LYS A 62 8.64 4.40 -11.38
CA LYS A 62 8.97 5.09 -10.12
C LYS A 62 8.33 4.36 -8.94
N PRO A 63 8.97 4.41 -7.75
CA PRO A 63 8.36 3.95 -6.52
C PRO A 63 7.02 4.63 -6.29
N PHE A 64 6.05 3.88 -5.77
CA PHE A 64 4.73 4.41 -5.46
C PHE A 64 4.81 5.41 -4.30
N GLN A 65 4.17 6.56 -4.47
CA GLN A 65 4.18 7.63 -3.46
C GLN A 65 2.77 8.00 -3.04
N PHE A 66 2.58 8.21 -1.75
CA PHE A 66 1.32 8.72 -1.20
C PHE A 66 1.55 9.43 0.14
N ILE A 67 0.53 10.14 0.63
CA ILE A 67 0.54 10.78 1.95
C ILE A 67 -0.18 9.85 2.93
N VAL A 68 0.53 9.43 3.97
CA VAL A 68 0.00 8.52 5.00
C VAL A 68 -1.20 9.14 5.70
N GLY A 69 -2.29 8.40 5.80
CA GLY A 69 -3.54 8.84 6.42
C GLY A 69 -4.39 9.79 5.60
N SER A 70 -4.11 9.95 4.29
CA SER A 70 -4.90 10.82 3.38
C SER A 70 -6.05 10.11 2.68
N GLY A 71 -6.16 8.78 2.80
CA GLY A 71 -7.16 8.00 2.08
C GLY A 71 -6.85 7.78 0.58
N GLN A 72 -5.63 8.06 0.14
CA GLN A 72 -5.19 7.83 -1.25
C GLN A 72 -5.03 6.33 -1.57
N VAL A 73 -4.90 5.50 -0.55
CA VAL A 73 -4.76 4.04 -0.66
C VAL A 73 -5.82 3.34 0.19
N ILE A 74 -6.00 2.03 0.00
CA ILE A 74 -6.96 1.24 0.79
C ILE A 74 -6.64 1.31 2.29
N PRO A 75 -7.67 1.33 3.17
CA PRO A 75 -7.49 1.62 4.59
C PRO A 75 -6.49 0.72 5.31
N GLY A 76 -6.51 -0.58 5.04
CA GLY A 76 -5.60 -1.53 5.67
C GLY A 76 -4.14 -1.32 5.25
N PHE A 77 -3.90 -0.91 4.00
CA PHE A 77 -2.56 -0.59 3.51
C PHE A 77 -2.01 0.68 4.18
N ASP A 78 -2.83 1.74 4.24
CA ASP A 78 -2.48 2.99 4.91
C ASP A 78 -2.11 2.77 6.37
N LYS A 79 -2.97 2.04 7.09
CA LYS A 79 -2.73 1.66 8.50
C LYS A 79 -1.44 0.84 8.68
N ALA A 80 -1.11 -0.04 7.73
CA ALA A 80 0.06 -0.89 7.82
C ALA A 80 1.38 -0.13 7.69
N VAL A 81 1.38 0.98 6.94
CA VAL A 81 2.57 1.82 6.72
C VAL A 81 2.86 2.72 7.92
N ILE A 82 1.83 3.08 8.71
CA ILE A 82 2.03 3.85 9.95
C ILE A 82 2.95 3.08 10.90
N GLY A 83 3.99 3.74 11.39
CA GLY A 83 4.99 3.19 12.31
C GLY A 83 6.07 2.36 11.64
N MET A 84 6.02 2.12 10.32
CA MET A 84 7.12 1.47 9.61
C MET A 84 8.37 2.33 9.66
N LYS A 85 9.50 1.68 9.87
CA LYS A 85 10.84 2.27 9.84
C LYS A 85 11.31 2.43 8.41
N LEU A 86 12.19 3.41 8.18
CA LEU A 86 12.86 3.53 6.89
C LEU A 86 13.59 2.20 6.55
N MET A 87 13.44 1.73 5.31
CA MET A 87 13.96 0.45 4.78
C MET A 87 13.32 -0.81 5.38
N GLU A 88 12.35 -0.69 6.29
CA GLU A 88 11.60 -1.85 6.80
C GLU A 88 10.81 -2.54 5.68
N GLN A 89 10.77 -3.88 5.76
CA GLN A 89 9.91 -4.72 4.95
C GLN A 89 8.80 -5.33 5.82
N LYS A 90 7.57 -5.29 5.34
CA LYS A 90 6.41 -5.82 6.04
C LYS A 90 5.52 -6.60 5.09
N LYS A 91 5.09 -7.79 5.52
CA LYS A 91 4.05 -8.57 4.84
C LYS A 91 2.76 -8.47 5.62
N ILE A 92 1.68 -8.13 4.94
CA ILE A 92 0.34 -8.01 5.53
C ILE A 92 -0.67 -8.76 4.67
N THR A 93 -1.73 -9.24 5.29
CA THR A 93 -2.91 -9.76 4.59
C THR A 93 -4.13 -8.97 5.05
N LEU A 94 -4.80 -8.35 4.11
CA LEU A 94 -5.96 -7.51 4.32
C LEU A 94 -7.24 -8.27 4.00
N GLN A 95 -8.19 -8.22 4.92
CA GLN A 95 -9.52 -8.71 4.66
C GLN A 95 -10.28 -7.77 3.70
N PRO A 96 -11.33 -8.24 3.01
CA PRO A 96 -12.08 -7.40 2.08
C PRO A 96 -12.51 -6.05 2.66
N THR A 97 -12.92 -6.01 3.91
CA THR A 97 -13.37 -4.79 4.61
C THR A 97 -12.27 -3.75 4.84
N GLU A 98 -11.00 -4.18 4.81
CA GLU A 98 -9.83 -3.32 4.94
C GLU A 98 -9.24 -2.92 3.59
N ALA A 99 -9.78 -3.48 2.50
CA ALA A 99 -9.34 -3.30 1.11
C ALA A 99 -10.45 -2.68 0.24
N TYR A 100 -10.97 -3.43 -0.72
CA TYR A 100 -11.98 -2.96 -1.69
C TYR A 100 -13.43 -3.29 -1.28
N GLY A 101 -13.65 -3.73 -0.05
CA GLY A 101 -14.96 -4.06 0.48
C GLY A 101 -15.43 -5.47 0.10
N LYS A 102 -16.57 -5.85 0.68
CA LYS A 102 -17.28 -7.08 0.32
C LYS A 102 -18.01 -6.89 -1.02
N ILE A 103 -18.31 -7.99 -1.70
CA ILE A 103 -19.19 -7.97 -2.87
C ILE A 103 -20.56 -7.42 -2.44
N ASN A 104 -21.04 -6.41 -3.17
CA ASN A 104 -22.35 -5.82 -2.99
C ASN A 104 -23.29 -6.31 -4.11
N GLN A 105 -24.24 -7.14 -3.78
CA GLN A 105 -25.21 -7.70 -4.74
C GLN A 105 -26.07 -6.62 -5.42
N LYS A 106 -26.24 -5.45 -4.80
CA LYS A 106 -26.95 -4.31 -5.41
C LYS A 106 -26.20 -3.67 -6.58
N LEU A 107 -24.93 -3.99 -6.76
CA LEU A 107 -24.11 -3.56 -7.90
C LEU A 107 -24.11 -4.58 -9.07
N THR A 108 -24.84 -5.68 -8.93
CA THR A 108 -25.00 -6.67 -9.98
C THR A 108 -26.38 -6.51 -10.61
N HIS A 109 -26.44 -6.30 -11.93
CA HIS A 109 -27.67 -6.00 -12.64
C HIS A 109 -27.86 -6.91 -13.86
N LYS A 110 -29.10 -7.27 -14.12
CA LYS A 110 -29.52 -7.91 -15.40
C LYS A 110 -29.91 -6.83 -16.39
N VAL A 111 -29.33 -6.87 -17.57
CA VAL A 111 -29.60 -5.94 -18.67
C VAL A 111 -30.08 -6.74 -19.89
N LEU A 112 -31.17 -6.30 -20.53
CA LEU A 112 -31.65 -6.93 -21.73
C LEU A 112 -30.66 -6.75 -22.90
N ARG A 113 -30.41 -7.82 -23.68
CA ARG A 113 -29.51 -7.74 -24.84
C ARG A 113 -30.02 -6.78 -25.90
N SER A 114 -31.35 -6.64 -26.03
CA SER A 114 -31.96 -5.70 -26.98
C SER A 114 -31.66 -4.23 -26.71
N GLY A 115 -31.19 -3.87 -25.49
CA GLY A 115 -30.78 -2.54 -25.13
C GLY A 115 -29.28 -2.27 -25.34
N LEU A 116 -28.53 -3.23 -25.86
CA LEU A 116 -27.10 -3.11 -26.11
C LEU A 116 -26.83 -2.87 -27.61
N PRO A 117 -25.71 -2.21 -27.95
CA PRO A 117 -25.23 -2.18 -29.33
C PRO A 117 -25.03 -3.63 -29.86
N PRO A 118 -25.31 -3.90 -31.15
CA PRO A 118 -25.12 -5.23 -31.71
C PRO A 118 -23.66 -5.68 -31.73
N GLU A 119 -22.76 -4.75 -31.81
CA GLU A 119 -21.30 -4.98 -31.83
C GLU A 119 -20.58 -4.13 -30.77
N PRO A 120 -19.53 -4.64 -30.11
CA PRO A 120 -19.07 -6.04 -30.18
C PRO A 120 -20.02 -7.01 -29.43
N GLU A 121 -20.10 -8.27 -29.87
CA GLU A 121 -20.91 -9.28 -29.19
C GLU A 121 -20.48 -9.44 -27.73
N PRO A 122 -21.40 -9.31 -26.75
CA PRO A 122 -21.06 -9.38 -25.33
C PRO A 122 -20.56 -10.78 -24.95
N LYS A 123 -19.45 -10.82 -24.18
CA LYS A 123 -18.84 -12.06 -23.66
C LYS A 123 -18.55 -11.91 -22.17
N PRO A 124 -18.63 -13.00 -21.39
CA PRO A 124 -18.16 -12.97 -20.00
C PRO A 124 -16.70 -12.50 -19.92
N GLY A 125 -16.39 -11.65 -18.94
CA GLY A 125 -15.08 -11.01 -18.77
C GLY A 125 -14.89 -9.70 -19.56
N MET A 126 -15.84 -9.34 -20.44
CA MET A 126 -15.77 -8.07 -21.18
C MET A 126 -16.11 -6.91 -20.24
N GLY A 127 -15.28 -5.85 -20.29
CA GLY A 127 -15.53 -4.59 -19.59
C GLY A 127 -16.49 -3.69 -20.35
N LEU A 128 -17.42 -3.08 -19.65
CA LEU A 128 -18.36 -2.08 -20.16
C LEU A 128 -18.16 -0.74 -19.44
N MET A 129 -18.41 0.36 -20.17
CA MET A 129 -18.57 1.68 -19.58
C MET A 129 -20.06 2.01 -19.56
N MET A 130 -20.61 2.10 -18.33
CA MET A 130 -22.01 2.44 -18.12
C MET A 130 -22.14 3.93 -17.94
N GLY A 131 -22.89 4.61 -18.82
CA GLY A 131 -23.32 5.99 -18.65
C GLY A 131 -24.54 6.10 -17.73
N GLY A 132 -24.88 7.33 -17.30
CA GLY A 132 -26.10 7.61 -16.52
C GLY A 132 -25.90 7.70 -15.01
N GLY A 133 -24.67 7.82 -14.53
CA GLY A 133 -24.39 8.23 -13.16
C GLY A 133 -24.72 9.69 -12.91
N PRO A 134 -24.72 10.16 -11.62
CA PRO A 134 -24.89 11.57 -11.32
C PRO A 134 -23.88 12.43 -12.12
N GLU A 135 -24.33 13.56 -12.64
CA GLU A 135 -23.50 14.49 -13.42
C GLU A 135 -22.88 13.91 -14.72
N GLY A 136 -23.49 12.86 -15.30
CA GLY A 136 -22.97 12.22 -16.52
C GLY A 136 -21.74 11.33 -16.29
N SER A 137 -21.44 10.98 -15.04
CA SER A 137 -20.32 10.10 -14.71
C SER A 137 -20.50 8.72 -15.32
N THR A 138 -19.40 8.15 -15.84
CA THR A 138 -19.37 6.79 -16.33
C THR A 138 -18.83 5.85 -15.24
N ARG A 139 -19.38 4.63 -15.16
CA ARG A 139 -18.91 3.58 -14.26
C ARG A 139 -18.46 2.38 -15.08
N ARG A 140 -17.35 1.79 -14.68
CA ARG A 140 -16.91 0.52 -15.26
C ARG A 140 -17.76 -0.61 -14.69
N ALA A 141 -18.22 -1.50 -15.55
CA ALA A 141 -18.87 -2.76 -15.22
C ALA A 141 -18.19 -3.90 -15.95
N MET A 142 -18.31 -5.11 -15.44
CA MET A 142 -17.83 -6.32 -16.09
C MET A 142 -19.01 -7.24 -16.40
N ILE A 143 -19.07 -7.82 -17.59
CA ILE A 143 -20.03 -8.85 -17.93
C ILE A 143 -19.62 -10.14 -17.23
N THR A 144 -20.49 -10.66 -16.36
CA THR A 144 -20.23 -11.93 -15.64
C THR A 144 -20.99 -13.12 -16.26
N GLU A 145 -22.11 -12.85 -16.91
CA GLU A 145 -22.93 -13.87 -17.55
C GLU A 145 -23.55 -13.34 -18.84
N VAL A 146 -23.68 -14.19 -19.85
CA VAL A 146 -24.37 -13.89 -21.12
C VAL A 146 -25.38 -15.00 -21.43
N THR A 147 -26.63 -14.62 -21.61
CA THR A 147 -27.70 -15.52 -22.06
C THR A 147 -28.29 -15.03 -23.40
N LYS A 148 -29.22 -15.76 -23.98
CA LYS A 148 -29.90 -15.36 -25.22
C LYS A 148 -30.69 -14.06 -25.08
N LYS A 149 -31.21 -13.75 -23.86
CA LYS A 149 -32.13 -12.63 -23.62
C LYS A 149 -31.50 -11.49 -22.83
N HIS A 150 -30.55 -11.78 -21.96
CA HIS A 150 -29.94 -10.79 -21.07
C HIS A 150 -28.45 -11.08 -20.82
N ILE A 151 -27.77 -10.08 -20.35
CA ILE A 151 -26.44 -10.18 -19.73
C ILE A 151 -26.55 -9.85 -18.25
N VAL A 152 -25.62 -10.35 -17.46
CA VAL A 152 -25.41 -9.91 -16.08
C VAL A 152 -24.14 -9.07 -16.05
N ILE A 153 -24.26 -7.87 -15.50
CA ILE A 153 -23.14 -6.95 -15.30
C ILE A 153 -22.87 -6.79 -13.82
N ASP A 154 -21.60 -6.71 -13.46
CA ASP A 154 -21.12 -6.47 -12.11
C ASP A 154 -20.30 -5.17 -12.08
N MET A 155 -20.73 -4.23 -11.25
CA MET A 155 -20.05 -2.94 -11.00
C MET A 155 -19.22 -2.94 -9.72
N ASN A 156 -19.06 -4.08 -9.05
CA ASN A 156 -18.14 -4.20 -7.94
C ASN A 156 -16.70 -4.01 -8.43
N HIS A 157 -15.82 -3.57 -7.51
CA HIS A 157 -14.40 -3.57 -7.81
C HIS A 157 -13.92 -5.01 -8.10
N PRO A 158 -13.04 -5.26 -9.10
CA PRO A 158 -12.58 -6.62 -9.44
C PRO A 158 -11.92 -7.38 -8.29
N LEU A 159 -11.42 -6.66 -7.28
CA LEU A 159 -10.82 -7.21 -6.06
C LEU A 159 -11.78 -7.18 -4.85
N ALA A 160 -13.04 -6.76 -5.01
CA ALA A 160 -14.02 -6.83 -3.93
C ALA A 160 -14.27 -8.28 -3.51
N GLY A 161 -14.44 -8.51 -2.21
CA GLY A 161 -14.64 -9.84 -1.62
C GLY A 161 -13.39 -10.71 -1.53
N LYS A 162 -12.23 -10.23 -2.01
CA LYS A 162 -10.97 -10.98 -1.98
C LYS A 162 -10.08 -10.52 -0.84
N SER A 163 -9.43 -11.46 -0.16
CA SER A 163 -8.31 -11.17 0.74
C SER A 163 -7.08 -10.86 -0.09
N LEU A 164 -6.36 -9.82 0.29
CA LEU A 164 -5.19 -9.34 -0.45
C LEU A 164 -3.94 -9.38 0.43
N THR A 165 -2.87 -9.96 -0.10
CA THR A 165 -1.57 -9.98 0.58
C THR A 165 -0.64 -8.98 -0.08
N PHE A 166 -0.04 -8.11 0.74
CA PHE A 166 0.96 -7.15 0.29
C PHE A 166 2.30 -7.41 0.98
N LYS A 167 3.37 -7.38 0.19
CA LYS A 167 4.75 -7.20 0.66
C LYS A 167 5.10 -5.75 0.41
N ILE A 168 5.44 -5.01 1.45
CA ILE A 168 5.69 -3.56 1.42
C ILE A 168 7.11 -3.31 1.88
N LYS A 169 7.84 -2.43 1.20
CA LYS A 169 9.15 -1.92 1.64
C LYS A 169 9.10 -0.39 1.64
N LEU A 170 9.38 0.21 2.78
CA LEU A 170 9.43 1.67 2.92
C LEU A 170 10.79 2.21 2.48
N ILE A 171 10.81 2.97 1.37
CA ILE A 171 12.06 3.45 0.75
C ILE A 171 12.42 4.86 1.19
N LYS A 172 11.41 5.72 1.39
CA LYS A 172 11.64 7.13 1.77
C LYS A 172 10.51 7.65 2.62
N ILE A 173 10.86 8.51 3.56
CA ILE A 173 9.92 9.31 4.37
C ILE A 173 10.28 10.78 4.13
N SER A 174 9.29 11.62 3.85
CA SER A 174 9.42 13.07 3.71
C SER A 174 8.28 13.76 4.47
N ASN A 175 8.55 14.88 5.05
CA ASN A 175 7.55 15.74 5.70
C ASN A 175 6.82 16.59 4.67
#